data_c65854ef2ac02dd803124ddc5d395225
#
_entry.id   c65854ef2ac02dd803124ddc5d395225
#
_cell.length_a   1.000
_cell.length_b   1.000
_cell.length_c   1.000
_cell.angle_alpha   90.00
_cell.angle_beta   90.00
_cell.angle_gamma   90.00
#
_symmetry.space_group_name_H-M   'P 1'
#
loop_
_entity.id
_entity.type
_entity.pdbx_description
1 polymer ?
#
loop_
_entity_poly.entity_id
_entity_poly.type
_entity_poly.pdbx_seq_one_letter_code
_entity_poly.pdbx_strand_id
1 'polypeptide(L)'
;MPAAPPQDSTIAVVGDGFGSLLVHATARYVGFGPEQIRIYGTSNTAIGAYQRLAYNLGQTVLRSESESHFLPADWPTFAQLDAWSHRSVRPLLRSIRRRYNPGVPEILTEATVVQKALGWDEARVPVRIGWLQREQQPLPHFVLYDEQANLVGRAKHVMLALGHGPLSFPPVLARAREDPGLADRIVQAYEAKRYHRHGRYVVIGAGIASVNEWANALDAGAKVISLLRSPEPDEQDLNTPRCFFEALGIDAYQGLPLEQRIAFLGRILKGTAPQRRSWREKVERGIAEARFEQVIGEIEEVGPGPAGLRLRIASRHGPDPGWLDVTGVVAGTGFVKSTLTLPLVRRLVEHYKLAVEDGRVVLETNCGVPGLDLAESRLAMMGLLANSVVPHGDTIAGLKYVARRFVADCARSERLRLPSLPVRLAMQLSLAGQTARALRRLQPAEQLS
;
A
#
# COMPACT_ATOMS: atom_id res chain seq x y z
N MET A 1 31.39 1.46 11.89
CA MET A 1 31.50 2.89 11.47
C MET A 1 30.97 3.73 12.61
N PRO A 2 31.56 4.90 12.96
CA PRO A 2 30.95 5.77 13.94
C PRO A 2 29.55 6.18 13.45
N ALA A 3 28.59 6.28 14.38
CA ALA A 3 27.24 6.72 14.08
C ALA A 3 27.29 8.12 13.46
N ALA A 4 26.54 8.35 12.40
CA ALA A 4 26.40 9.70 11.85
C ALA A 4 25.86 10.66 12.93
N PRO A 5 26.25 11.94 12.95
CA PRO A 5 25.76 12.87 13.95
C PRO A 5 24.22 12.98 13.85
N PRO A 6 23.54 13.16 15.00
CA PRO A 6 22.09 13.32 15.03
C PRO A 6 21.63 14.45 14.11
N GLN A 7 20.56 14.23 13.35
CA GLN A 7 20.02 15.21 12.42
C GLN A 7 18.68 15.76 12.94
N ASP A 8 18.70 17.02 13.34
CA ASP A 8 17.49 17.70 13.79
C ASP A 8 16.66 18.19 12.59
N SER A 9 15.33 18.14 12.72
CA SER A 9 14.40 18.56 11.68
C SER A 9 13.10 19.11 12.25
N THR A 10 12.35 19.84 11.46
CA THR A 10 10.98 20.23 11.84
C THR A 10 10.02 19.06 11.66
N ILE A 11 10.14 18.34 10.54
CA ILE A 11 9.31 17.18 10.20
C ILE A 11 10.22 15.97 10.02
N ALA A 12 9.92 14.91 10.77
CA ALA A 12 10.47 13.57 10.52
C ALA A 12 9.39 12.66 9.96
N VAL A 13 9.72 11.90 8.92
CA VAL A 13 8.87 10.83 8.40
C VAL A 13 9.56 9.50 8.65
N VAL A 14 8.92 8.61 9.40
CA VAL A 14 9.44 7.26 9.67
C VAL A 14 8.80 6.28 8.69
N GLY A 15 9.61 5.76 7.79
CA GLY A 15 9.20 4.97 6.62
C GLY A 15 9.58 5.68 5.33
N ASP A 16 10.04 4.94 4.33
CA ASP A 16 10.67 5.43 3.10
C ASP A 16 9.89 5.06 1.82
N GLY A 17 8.59 4.73 1.96
CA GLY A 17 7.70 4.39 0.85
C GLY A 17 6.91 5.57 0.28
N PHE A 18 5.83 5.28 -0.43
CA PHE A 18 4.92 6.27 -1.04
C PHE A 18 4.38 7.32 -0.06
N GLY A 19 4.12 6.91 1.21
CA GLY A 19 3.68 7.84 2.25
C GLY A 19 4.71 8.94 2.50
N SER A 20 6.00 8.59 2.62
CA SER A 20 7.06 9.57 2.82
C SER A 20 7.22 10.52 1.63
N LEU A 21 7.09 10.00 0.40
CA LEU A 21 7.15 10.83 -0.81
C LEU A 21 6.03 11.87 -0.82
N LEU A 22 4.81 11.48 -0.46
CA LEU A 22 3.66 12.39 -0.42
C LEU A 22 3.78 13.43 0.70
N VAL A 23 4.25 13.04 1.89
CA VAL A 23 4.52 14.01 2.98
C VAL A 23 5.61 14.99 2.55
N HIS A 24 6.73 14.49 2.01
CA HIS A 24 7.83 15.31 1.53
C HIS A 24 7.38 16.28 0.42
N ALA A 25 6.73 15.78 -0.63
CA ALA A 25 6.24 16.58 -1.74
C ALA A 25 5.26 17.67 -1.28
N THR A 26 4.36 17.34 -0.36
CA THR A 26 3.41 18.30 0.22
C THR A 26 4.12 19.36 1.06
N ALA A 27 5.08 18.95 1.91
CA ALA A 27 5.84 19.87 2.76
C ALA A 27 6.67 20.85 1.91
N ARG A 28 7.35 20.36 0.86
CA ARG A 28 8.07 21.21 -0.09
C ARG A 28 7.14 22.20 -0.80
N TYR A 29 5.94 21.75 -1.18
CA TYR A 29 4.94 22.58 -1.87
C TYR A 29 4.38 23.71 -1.01
N VAL A 30 4.26 23.51 0.30
CA VAL A 30 3.80 24.55 1.24
C VAL A 30 4.94 25.42 1.78
N GLY A 31 6.21 25.13 1.44
CA GLY A 31 7.34 26.01 1.69
C GLY A 31 8.33 25.56 2.77
N PHE A 32 8.21 24.33 3.30
CA PHE A 32 9.28 23.80 4.16
C PHE A 32 10.59 23.64 3.36
N GLY A 33 11.72 24.07 3.94
CA GLY A 33 13.04 23.89 3.38
C GLY A 33 13.49 22.41 3.36
N PRO A 34 14.46 22.05 2.50
CA PRO A 34 14.95 20.66 2.45
C PRO A 34 15.61 20.21 3.76
N GLU A 35 16.23 21.14 4.49
CA GLU A 35 16.85 20.91 5.80
C GLU A 35 15.83 20.65 6.91
N GLN A 36 14.60 21.13 6.74
CA GLN A 36 13.52 21.00 7.74
C GLN A 36 12.83 19.64 7.70
N ILE A 37 13.15 18.79 6.73
CA ILE A 37 12.48 17.49 6.53
C ILE A 37 13.53 16.40 6.55
N ARG A 38 13.27 15.32 7.33
CA ARG A 38 14.08 14.10 7.31
C ARG A 38 13.18 12.87 7.15
N ILE A 39 13.67 11.92 6.36
CA ILE A 39 12.95 10.68 6.03
C ILE A 39 13.83 9.51 6.47
N TYR A 40 13.34 8.74 7.43
CA TYR A 40 14.07 7.62 8.03
C TYR A 40 13.59 6.30 7.46
N GLY A 41 14.52 5.55 6.85
CA GLY A 41 14.23 4.25 6.27
C GLY A 41 15.44 3.67 5.56
N THR A 42 15.40 2.39 5.23
CA THR A 42 16.55 1.65 4.67
C THR A 42 16.49 1.47 3.15
N SER A 43 15.35 1.80 2.52
CA SER A 43 15.24 1.78 1.07
C SER A 43 15.97 2.99 0.46
N ASN A 44 16.55 2.79 -0.71
CA ASN A 44 17.20 3.86 -1.47
C ASN A 44 16.24 4.59 -2.44
N THR A 45 14.96 4.23 -2.43
CA THR A 45 13.95 4.85 -3.27
C THR A 45 12.56 4.73 -2.65
N ALA A 46 11.73 5.75 -2.82
CA ALA A 46 10.34 5.76 -2.33
C ALA A 46 9.42 4.75 -3.03
N ILE A 47 9.82 4.24 -4.18
CA ILE A 47 9.01 3.32 -4.98
C ILE A 47 9.35 1.84 -4.75
N GLY A 48 10.52 1.53 -4.17
CA GLY A 48 11.11 0.18 -4.19
C GLY A 48 10.23 -0.91 -3.58
N ALA A 49 9.59 -0.62 -2.44
CA ALA A 49 8.71 -1.60 -1.79
C ALA A 49 7.48 -1.91 -2.66
N TYR A 50 6.79 -0.87 -3.14
CA TYR A 50 5.61 -1.06 -3.99
C TYR A 50 5.96 -1.70 -5.33
N GLN A 51 7.05 -1.26 -5.98
CA GLN A 51 7.52 -1.82 -7.25
C GLN A 51 7.76 -3.33 -7.15
N ARG A 52 8.45 -3.78 -6.10
CA ARG A 52 8.70 -5.20 -5.85
C ARG A 52 7.40 -5.99 -5.70
N LEU A 53 6.45 -5.48 -4.90
CA LEU A 53 5.16 -6.14 -4.68
C LEU A 53 4.33 -6.22 -5.98
N ALA A 54 4.25 -5.12 -6.72
CA ALA A 54 3.49 -5.03 -7.96
C ALA A 54 4.09 -5.95 -9.05
N TYR A 55 5.41 -5.99 -9.19
CA TYR A 55 6.08 -6.84 -10.17
C TYR A 55 6.00 -8.33 -9.82
N ASN A 56 6.16 -8.69 -8.55
CA ASN A 56 5.98 -10.07 -8.12
C ASN A 56 4.55 -10.58 -8.38
N LEU A 57 3.58 -9.68 -8.30
CA LEU A 57 2.18 -9.98 -8.57
C LEU A 57 1.81 -9.94 -10.07
N GLY A 58 2.69 -9.39 -10.93
CA GLY A 58 2.34 -9.12 -12.32
C GLY A 58 1.23 -8.06 -12.48
N GLN A 59 1.14 -7.12 -11.53
CA GLN A 59 0.13 -6.08 -11.56
C GLN A 59 0.46 -5.03 -12.63
N THR A 60 -0.46 -4.83 -13.58
CA THR A 60 -0.27 -3.88 -14.69
C THR A 60 -0.92 -2.52 -14.46
N VAL A 61 -1.94 -2.45 -13.61
CA VAL A 61 -2.72 -1.23 -13.36
C VAL A 61 -3.10 -1.10 -11.89
N LEU A 62 -3.25 0.15 -11.43
CA LEU A 62 -3.79 0.43 -10.11
C LEU A 62 -5.32 0.41 -10.13
N ARG A 63 -5.91 -0.06 -9.01
CA ARG A 63 -7.34 0.07 -8.74
C ARG A 63 -7.63 1.38 -8.00
N SER A 64 -7.21 2.49 -8.61
CA SER A 64 -7.33 3.83 -8.06
C SER A 64 -7.86 4.78 -9.11
N GLU A 65 -8.38 5.91 -8.66
CA GLU A 65 -8.88 6.97 -9.53
C GLU A 65 -7.75 7.79 -10.17
N SER A 66 -8.13 8.65 -11.11
CA SER A 66 -7.25 9.58 -11.83
C SER A 66 -6.57 10.61 -10.91
N GLU A 67 -7.16 10.89 -9.75
CA GLU A 67 -6.65 11.78 -8.72
C GLU A 67 -5.56 11.13 -7.85
N SER A 68 -5.38 9.81 -7.97
CA SER A 68 -4.35 9.05 -7.27
C SER A 68 -2.99 9.21 -7.95
N HIS A 69 -2.30 10.31 -7.65
CA HIS A 69 -1.00 10.67 -8.19
C HIS A 69 -0.13 11.38 -7.13
N PHE A 70 1.17 11.53 -7.41
CA PHE A 70 2.16 12.06 -6.47
C PHE A 70 2.38 13.58 -6.55
N LEU A 71 1.83 14.26 -7.55
CA LEU A 71 1.91 15.72 -7.60
C LEU A 71 1.23 16.33 -6.36
N PRO A 72 1.80 17.38 -5.74
CA PRO A 72 1.27 17.96 -4.50
C PRO A 72 -0.16 18.49 -4.60
N ALA A 73 -0.51 19.19 -5.71
CA ALA A 73 -1.87 19.63 -5.97
C ALA A 73 -2.70 18.53 -6.68
N ASP A 74 -4.04 18.69 -6.76
CA ASP A 74 -4.91 17.69 -7.40
C ASP A 74 -4.96 17.81 -8.93
N TRP A 75 -4.51 18.94 -9.45
CA TRP A 75 -4.45 19.18 -10.88
C TRP A 75 -3.00 19.33 -11.35
N PRO A 76 -2.65 18.79 -12.55
CA PRO A 76 -3.48 17.95 -13.42
C PRO A 76 -3.69 16.56 -12.85
N THR A 77 -4.84 15.95 -13.15
CA THR A 77 -5.10 14.54 -12.81
C THR A 77 -4.21 13.61 -13.64
N PHE A 78 -4.08 12.35 -13.23
CA PHE A 78 -3.25 11.40 -13.97
C PHE A 78 -3.77 11.16 -15.40
N ALA A 79 -5.10 11.12 -15.60
CA ALA A 79 -5.68 11.02 -16.93
C ALA A 79 -5.35 12.23 -17.83
N GLN A 80 -5.19 13.44 -17.24
CA GLN A 80 -4.76 14.63 -17.98
C GLN A 80 -3.26 14.56 -18.35
N LEU A 81 -2.42 14.09 -17.43
CA LEU A 81 -1.00 13.85 -17.70
C LEU A 81 -0.79 12.82 -18.81
N ASP A 82 -1.55 11.71 -18.75
CA ASP A 82 -1.52 10.66 -19.75
C ASP A 82 -2.00 11.17 -21.12
N ALA A 83 -3.12 11.90 -21.15
CA ALA A 83 -3.63 12.55 -22.37
C ALA A 83 -2.61 13.52 -22.98
N TRP A 84 -1.96 14.31 -22.16
CA TRP A 84 -0.93 15.25 -22.58
C TRP A 84 0.33 14.54 -23.09
N SER A 85 0.79 13.51 -22.38
CA SER A 85 1.99 12.75 -22.74
C SER A 85 1.82 12.01 -24.08
N HIS A 86 0.68 11.38 -24.32
CA HIS A 86 0.41 10.58 -25.52
C HIS A 86 -0.36 11.33 -26.62
N ARG A 87 -0.66 12.63 -26.42
CA ARG A 87 -1.46 13.45 -27.36
C ARG A 87 -2.79 12.78 -27.73
N SER A 88 -3.46 12.17 -26.77
CA SER A 88 -4.67 11.39 -26.95
C SER A 88 -5.76 11.85 -25.99
N VAL A 89 -6.98 11.99 -26.47
CA VAL A 89 -8.15 12.32 -25.62
C VAL A 89 -8.75 11.08 -24.94
N ARG A 90 -8.32 9.86 -25.31
CA ARG A 90 -8.87 8.60 -24.76
C ARG A 90 -8.77 8.50 -23.22
N PRO A 91 -7.66 8.87 -22.57
CA PRO A 91 -7.58 8.86 -21.10
C PRO A 91 -8.64 9.76 -20.45
N LEU A 92 -8.88 10.95 -21.02
CA LEU A 92 -9.92 11.88 -20.53
C LEU A 92 -11.32 11.29 -20.65
N LEU A 93 -11.66 10.71 -21.82
CA LEU A 93 -12.94 10.06 -22.02
C LEU A 93 -13.16 8.87 -21.06
N ARG A 94 -12.10 8.10 -20.78
CA ARG A 94 -12.15 7.02 -19.79
C ARG A 94 -12.35 7.57 -18.37
N SER A 95 -11.70 8.68 -18.02
CA SER A 95 -11.85 9.33 -16.73
C SER A 95 -13.28 9.85 -16.51
N ILE A 96 -13.87 10.56 -17.49
CA ILE A 96 -15.27 11.02 -17.46
C ILE A 96 -16.24 9.84 -17.28
N ARG A 97 -15.98 8.73 -17.95
CA ARG A 97 -16.77 7.50 -17.83
C ARG A 97 -16.42 6.66 -16.58
N ARG A 98 -15.58 7.20 -15.70
CA ARG A 98 -15.11 6.52 -14.47
C ARG A 98 -14.47 5.14 -14.72
N ARG A 99 -13.78 4.98 -15.86
CA ARG A 99 -13.12 3.74 -16.29
C ARG A 99 -11.59 3.88 -16.43
N TYR A 100 -11.05 5.01 -15.99
CA TYR A 100 -9.61 5.24 -16.04
C TYR A 100 -8.96 4.67 -14.76
N ASN A 101 -7.94 3.84 -14.97
CA ASN A 101 -7.03 3.40 -13.92
C ASN A 101 -5.61 3.64 -14.41
N PRO A 102 -4.73 4.29 -13.61
CA PRO A 102 -3.34 4.47 -13.97
C PRO A 102 -2.62 3.13 -14.13
N GLY A 103 -1.70 3.03 -15.08
CA GLY A 103 -0.78 1.91 -15.18
C GLY A 103 0.28 1.93 -14.07
N VAL A 104 0.75 0.76 -13.67
CA VAL A 104 1.81 0.64 -12.65
C VAL A 104 3.12 1.29 -13.13
N PRO A 105 3.61 1.04 -14.37
CA PRO A 105 4.82 1.70 -14.87
C PRO A 105 4.71 3.23 -14.89
N GLU A 106 3.55 3.76 -15.26
CA GLU A 106 3.29 5.19 -15.34
C GLU A 106 3.31 5.84 -13.96
N ILE A 107 2.67 5.22 -12.97
CA ILE A 107 2.67 5.69 -11.57
C ILE A 107 4.09 5.66 -10.98
N LEU A 108 4.85 4.59 -11.21
CA LEU A 108 6.23 4.49 -10.73
C LEU A 108 7.12 5.55 -11.40
N THR A 109 6.88 5.85 -12.67
CA THR A 109 7.59 6.91 -13.41
C THR A 109 7.30 8.28 -12.83
N GLU A 110 6.04 8.60 -12.57
CA GLU A 110 5.66 9.85 -11.92
C GLU A 110 6.30 9.98 -10.53
N ALA A 111 6.16 8.94 -9.69
CA ALA A 111 6.75 8.93 -8.36
C ALA A 111 8.27 9.18 -8.41
N THR A 112 8.97 8.57 -9.37
CA THR A 112 10.41 8.79 -9.58
C THR A 112 10.73 10.23 -9.97
N VAL A 113 9.92 10.84 -10.84
CA VAL A 113 10.08 12.26 -11.23
C VAL A 113 9.90 13.16 -10.01
N VAL A 114 8.84 12.95 -9.23
CA VAL A 114 8.55 13.74 -8.02
C VAL A 114 9.66 13.56 -6.98
N GLN A 115 10.12 12.32 -6.74
CA GLN A 115 11.21 12.00 -5.83
C GLN A 115 12.46 12.83 -6.15
N LYS A 116 12.93 12.77 -7.39
CA LYS A 116 14.14 13.47 -7.84
C LYS A 116 13.99 14.99 -7.88
N ALA A 117 12.87 15.47 -8.43
CA ALA A 117 12.66 16.91 -8.60
C ALA A 117 12.53 17.69 -7.29
N LEU A 118 12.10 17.03 -6.21
CA LEU A 118 11.87 17.66 -4.91
C LEU A 118 12.98 17.38 -3.89
N GLY A 119 13.99 16.58 -4.24
CA GLY A 119 15.11 16.29 -3.33
C GLY A 119 14.74 15.33 -2.19
N TRP A 120 13.94 14.31 -2.48
CA TRP A 120 13.61 13.28 -1.49
C TRP A 120 14.85 12.47 -1.08
N ASP A 121 15.76 12.24 -2.01
CA ASP A 121 16.98 11.47 -1.79
C ASP A 121 17.91 12.17 -0.79
N GLU A 122 17.97 13.50 -0.83
CA GLU A 122 18.77 14.35 0.07
C GLU A 122 18.15 14.46 1.48
N ALA A 123 16.83 14.32 1.57
CA ALA A 123 16.12 14.31 2.86
C ALA A 123 16.24 12.97 3.58
N ARG A 124 16.69 11.92 2.90
CA ARG A 124 16.73 10.55 3.41
C ARG A 124 17.89 10.32 4.37
N VAL A 125 17.58 9.68 5.49
CA VAL A 125 18.53 9.14 6.47
C VAL A 125 18.40 7.61 6.44
N PRO A 126 19.42 6.86 5.99
CA PRO A 126 19.34 5.42 5.75
C PRO A 126 19.42 4.60 7.03
N VAL A 127 18.49 4.86 7.95
CA VAL A 127 18.41 4.23 9.28
C VAL A 127 16.97 3.82 9.56
N ARG A 128 16.80 2.62 10.15
CA ARG A 128 15.51 2.17 10.67
C ARG A 128 15.30 2.69 12.10
N ILE A 129 14.19 3.36 12.33
CA ILE A 129 13.79 3.83 13.65
C ILE A 129 13.20 2.67 14.45
N GLY A 130 13.82 2.36 15.57
CA GLY A 130 13.38 1.33 16.52
C GLY A 130 12.56 1.88 17.68
N TRP A 131 12.75 3.16 18.00
CA TRP A 131 12.06 3.82 19.09
C TRP A 131 11.94 5.33 18.85
N LEU A 132 10.90 5.94 19.39
CA LEU A 132 10.77 7.39 19.50
C LEU A 132 10.19 7.75 20.87
N GLN A 133 10.72 8.83 21.45
CA GLN A 133 10.32 9.33 22.74
C GLN A 133 9.98 10.82 22.64
N ARG A 134 8.91 11.23 23.31
CA ARG A 134 8.57 12.64 23.42
C ARG A 134 9.32 13.27 24.57
N GLU A 135 9.98 14.39 24.32
CA GLU A 135 10.62 15.25 25.31
C GLU A 135 9.93 16.62 25.33
N GLN A 136 9.91 17.25 26.53
CA GLN A 136 9.22 18.51 26.74
C GLN A 136 10.17 19.73 26.72
N GLN A 137 11.46 19.50 26.94
CA GLN A 137 12.43 20.58 27.05
C GLN A 137 13.54 20.45 26.02
N PRO A 138 14.10 21.58 25.51
CA PRO A 138 13.70 22.99 25.80
C PRO A 138 12.35 23.39 25.19
N LEU A 139 11.87 22.67 24.17
CA LEU A 139 10.56 22.76 23.55
C LEU A 139 10.06 21.35 23.25
N PRO A 140 8.73 21.10 23.22
CA PRO A 140 8.20 19.79 22.93
C PRO A 140 8.70 19.28 21.57
N HIS A 141 9.31 18.10 21.56
CA HIS A 141 9.82 17.43 20.37
C HIS A 141 9.89 15.92 20.56
N PHE A 142 10.15 15.19 19.48
CA PHE A 142 10.40 13.74 19.50
C PHE A 142 11.89 13.48 19.27
N VAL A 143 12.45 12.61 20.07
CA VAL A 143 13.79 12.04 19.92
C VAL A 143 13.66 10.68 19.26
N LEU A 144 14.41 10.45 18.18
CA LEU A 144 14.36 9.25 17.38
C LEU A 144 15.61 8.42 17.60
N TYR A 145 15.42 7.14 17.87
CA TYR A 145 16.48 6.15 18.11
C TYR A 145 16.39 5.03 17.07
N ASP A 146 17.54 4.51 16.67
CA ASP A 146 17.60 3.31 15.82
C ASP A 146 17.24 2.02 16.58
N GLU A 147 17.35 0.87 15.92
CA GLU A 147 17.09 -0.45 16.52
C GLU A 147 18.13 -0.82 17.59
N GLN A 148 19.30 -0.19 17.60
CA GLN A 148 20.39 -0.34 18.57
C GLN A 148 20.34 0.70 19.69
N ALA A 149 19.28 1.50 19.78
CA ALA A 149 19.11 2.59 20.74
C ALA A 149 20.11 3.74 20.59
N ASN A 150 20.73 3.91 19.45
CA ASN A 150 21.54 5.09 19.16
C ASN A 150 20.63 6.26 18.80
N LEU A 151 20.95 7.45 19.29
CA LEU A 151 20.29 8.68 18.90
C LEU A 151 20.55 9.00 17.43
N VAL A 152 19.47 9.13 16.64
CA VAL A 152 19.54 9.39 15.20
C VAL A 152 19.17 10.83 14.85
N GLY A 153 18.24 11.42 15.59
CA GLY A 153 17.80 12.79 15.35
C GLY A 153 16.67 13.22 16.25
N ARG A 154 16.28 14.50 16.11
CA ARG A 154 15.14 15.10 16.81
C ARG A 154 14.20 15.73 15.80
N ALA A 155 12.92 15.70 16.09
CA ALA A 155 11.91 16.34 15.25
C ALA A 155 10.77 16.90 16.06
N LYS A 156 10.26 18.05 15.65
CA LYS A 156 9.09 18.65 16.28
C LYS A 156 7.81 17.90 15.91
N HIS A 157 7.71 17.46 14.65
CA HIS A 157 6.56 16.73 14.13
C HIS A 157 7.01 15.41 13.50
N VAL A 158 6.31 14.32 13.80
CA VAL A 158 6.63 12.99 13.29
C VAL A 158 5.43 12.37 12.59
N MET A 159 5.62 11.88 11.39
CA MET A 159 4.66 11.06 10.66
C MET A 159 5.15 9.61 10.57
N LEU A 160 4.36 8.66 11.06
CA LEU A 160 4.63 7.24 10.90
C LEU A 160 4.00 6.73 9.59
N ALA A 161 4.86 6.45 8.61
CA ALA A 161 4.50 5.98 7.26
C ALA A 161 5.06 4.55 7.02
N LEU A 162 4.78 3.62 7.95
CA LEU A 162 5.46 2.32 8.06
C LEU A 162 5.01 1.27 7.03
N GLY A 163 4.04 1.61 6.17
CA GLY A 163 3.53 0.70 5.15
C GLY A 163 2.68 -0.44 5.70
N HIS A 164 2.76 -1.59 5.06
CA HIS A 164 2.03 -2.79 5.45
C HIS A 164 2.82 -3.61 6.47
N GLY A 165 2.10 -4.39 7.30
CA GLY A 165 2.67 -5.43 8.14
C GLY A 165 3.19 -6.63 7.33
N PRO A 166 3.54 -7.74 8.00
CA PRO A 166 4.01 -8.95 7.33
C PRO A 166 2.91 -9.58 6.46
N LEU A 167 3.33 -10.38 5.50
CA LEU A 167 2.42 -11.16 4.65
C LEU A 167 1.61 -12.15 5.49
N SER A 168 0.34 -12.30 5.15
CA SER A 168 -0.58 -13.17 5.86
C SER A 168 -0.65 -14.55 5.21
N PHE A 169 -0.59 -15.59 6.02
CA PHE A 169 -0.82 -16.98 5.62
C PHE A 169 -1.92 -17.61 6.48
N PRO A 170 -2.73 -18.51 5.93
CA PRO A 170 -3.54 -19.41 6.75
C PRO A 170 -2.66 -20.17 7.75
N PRO A 171 -3.12 -20.40 9.00
CA PRO A 171 -2.28 -21.02 10.04
C PRO A 171 -1.65 -22.35 9.64
N VAL A 172 -2.39 -23.18 8.90
CA VAL A 172 -1.90 -24.48 8.41
C VAL A 172 -0.72 -24.30 7.43
N LEU A 173 -0.77 -23.31 6.55
CA LEU A 173 0.32 -23.01 5.62
C LEU A 173 1.52 -22.36 6.33
N ALA A 174 1.26 -21.48 7.30
CA ALA A 174 2.32 -20.88 8.10
C ALA A 174 3.15 -21.96 8.79
N ARG A 175 2.50 -22.94 9.43
CA ARG A 175 3.17 -24.10 10.05
C ARG A 175 3.91 -24.96 9.04
N ALA A 176 3.29 -25.27 7.89
CA ALA A 176 3.94 -26.09 6.86
C ALA A 176 5.19 -25.41 6.26
N ARG A 177 5.26 -24.10 6.24
CA ARG A 177 6.45 -23.33 5.79
C ARG A 177 7.64 -23.43 6.74
N GLU A 178 7.44 -23.88 7.98
CA GLU A 178 8.53 -24.13 8.92
C GLU A 178 9.37 -25.37 8.50
N ASP A 179 8.80 -26.25 7.67
CA ASP A 179 9.51 -27.36 7.05
C ASP A 179 10.26 -26.85 5.79
N PRO A 180 11.63 -26.88 5.79
CA PRO A 180 12.42 -26.45 4.64
C PRO A 180 12.11 -27.21 3.34
N GLY A 181 11.63 -28.45 3.41
CA GLY A 181 11.26 -29.26 2.25
C GLY A 181 9.96 -28.78 1.57
N LEU A 182 9.13 -28.01 2.28
CA LEU A 182 7.84 -27.51 1.79
C LEU A 182 7.84 -26.01 1.56
N ALA A 183 8.72 -25.27 2.21
CA ALA A 183 8.71 -23.80 2.28
C ALA A 183 8.68 -23.13 0.90
N ASP A 184 9.53 -23.57 -0.03
CA ASP A 184 9.64 -22.99 -1.37
C ASP A 184 8.42 -23.23 -2.26
N ARG A 185 7.54 -24.15 -1.87
CA ARG A 185 6.33 -24.52 -2.61
C ARG A 185 5.07 -23.83 -2.06
N ILE A 186 5.19 -23.17 -0.92
CA ILE A 186 4.11 -22.44 -0.25
C ILE A 186 4.49 -20.97 -0.25
N VAL A 187 4.00 -20.22 -1.22
CA VAL A 187 4.37 -18.82 -1.41
C VAL A 187 3.18 -17.90 -1.25
N GLN A 188 3.45 -16.66 -0.90
CA GLN A 188 2.43 -15.62 -0.90
C GLN A 188 2.39 -14.92 -2.27
N ALA A 189 1.22 -14.45 -2.69
CA ALA A 189 1.06 -13.82 -4.01
C ALA A 189 2.04 -12.66 -4.27
N TYR A 190 2.48 -11.96 -3.23
CA TYR A 190 3.46 -10.87 -3.33
C TYR A 190 4.93 -11.32 -3.22
N GLU A 191 5.21 -12.60 -3.02
CA GLU A 191 6.56 -13.16 -3.08
C GLU A 191 6.94 -13.51 -4.52
N ALA A 192 8.25 -13.48 -4.81
CA ALA A 192 8.75 -13.92 -6.11
C ALA A 192 8.49 -15.41 -6.33
N LYS A 193 7.98 -15.77 -7.50
CA LYS A 193 7.63 -17.15 -7.84
C LYS A 193 7.67 -17.37 -9.34
N ARG A 194 7.68 -18.64 -9.74
CA ARG A 194 7.55 -19.07 -11.14
C ARG A 194 6.53 -20.18 -11.25
N TYR A 195 5.72 -20.14 -12.28
CA TYR A 195 4.80 -21.19 -12.64
C TYR A 195 5.44 -22.13 -13.67
N HIS A 196 5.37 -23.42 -13.40
CA HIS A 196 5.82 -24.43 -14.36
C HIS A 196 4.68 -24.82 -15.29
N ARG A 197 4.96 -24.93 -16.58
CA ARG A 197 4.02 -25.46 -17.57
C ARG A 197 3.57 -26.85 -17.12
N HIS A 198 2.27 -27.11 -17.19
CA HIS A 198 1.62 -28.33 -16.69
C HIS A 198 1.68 -28.54 -15.17
N GLY A 199 2.29 -27.64 -14.39
CA GLY A 199 2.21 -27.66 -12.93
C GLY A 199 0.76 -27.44 -12.47
N ARG A 200 0.40 -27.96 -11.30
CA ARG A 200 -0.91 -27.77 -10.68
C ARG A 200 -0.75 -26.92 -9.42
N TYR A 201 -1.41 -25.78 -9.36
CA TYR A 201 -1.29 -24.84 -8.26
C TYR A 201 -2.63 -24.55 -7.60
N VAL A 202 -2.65 -24.54 -6.26
CA VAL A 202 -3.78 -24.04 -5.49
C VAL A 202 -3.53 -22.54 -5.22
N VAL A 203 -4.47 -21.69 -5.63
CA VAL A 203 -4.46 -20.26 -5.35
C VAL A 203 -5.57 -19.92 -4.37
N ILE A 204 -5.22 -19.40 -3.19
CA ILE A 204 -6.16 -19.13 -2.10
C ILE A 204 -6.61 -17.68 -2.16
N GLY A 205 -7.93 -17.45 -2.09
CA GLY A 205 -8.54 -16.14 -2.01
C GLY A 205 -9.15 -15.66 -3.32
N ALA A 206 -9.91 -14.57 -3.24
CA ALA A 206 -10.69 -13.99 -4.35
C ALA A 206 -10.37 -12.51 -4.61
N GLY A 207 -9.35 -11.96 -3.96
CA GLY A 207 -8.93 -10.57 -4.15
C GLY A 207 -8.09 -10.36 -5.40
N ILE A 208 -7.69 -9.10 -5.65
CA ILE A 208 -6.84 -8.72 -6.80
C ILE A 208 -5.58 -9.57 -6.90
N ALA A 209 -4.95 -9.91 -5.77
CA ALA A 209 -3.76 -10.75 -5.76
C ALA A 209 -4.04 -12.13 -6.32
N SER A 210 -5.10 -12.80 -5.85
CA SER A 210 -5.49 -14.14 -6.32
C SER A 210 -5.87 -14.14 -7.79
N VAL A 211 -6.63 -13.14 -8.24
CA VAL A 211 -7.06 -13.02 -9.63
C VAL A 211 -5.87 -12.83 -10.57
N ASN A 212 -4.88 -12.03 -10.19
CA ASN A 212 -3.64 -11.89 -10.96
C ASN A 212 -2.88 -13.22 -11.01
N GLU A 213 -2.83 -13.96 -9.90
CA GLU A 213 -2.15 -15.25 -9.84
C GLU A 213 -2.87 -16.34 -10.66
N TRP A 214 -4.21 -16.32 -10.74
CA TRP A 214 -4.93 -17.18 -11.67
C TRP A 214 -4.48 -16.90 -13.11
N ALA A 215 -4.46 -15.62 -13.49
CA ALA A 215 -4.06 -15.22 -14.84
C ALA A 215 -2.61 -15.60 -15.14
N ASN A 216 -1.68 -15.30 -14.21
CA ASN A 216 -0.25 -15.59 -14.37
C ASN A 216 0.01 -17.10 -14.53
N ALA A 217 -0.64 -17.94 -13.71
CA ALA A 217 -0.48 -19.38 -13.77
C ALA A 217 -1.06 -19.96 -15.07
N LEU A 218 -2.25 -19.50 -15.50
CA LEU A 218 -2.87 -19.92 -16.75
C LEU A 218 -2.06 -19.51 -17.98
N ASP A 219 -1.51 -18.30 -17.99
CA ASP A 219 -0.63 -17.82 -19.06
C ASP A 219 0.67 -18.64 -19.16
N ALA A 220 1.18 -19.11 -18.03
CA ALA A 220 2.33 -20.03 -17.99
C ALA A 220 2.00 -21.47 -18.42
N GLY A 221 0.74 -21.77 -18.75
CA GLY A 221 0.29 -23.10 -19.12
C GLY A 221 0.08 -24.06 -17.96
N ALA A 222 -0.03 -23.55 -16.74
CA ALA A 222 -0.31 -24.34 -15.54
C ALA A 222 -1.80 -24.64 -15.38
N LYS A 223 -2.13 -25.58 -14.47
CA LYS A 223 -3.48 -25.82 -13.97
C LYS A 223 -3.68 -25.08 -12.66
N VAL A 224 -4.84 -24.47 -12.48
CA VAL A 224 -5.21 -23.65 -11.31
C VAL A 224 -6.40 -24.27 -10.60
N ILE A 225 -6.25 -24.46 -9.30
CA ILE A 225 -7.35 -24.71 -8.38
C ILE A 225 -7.56 -23.42 -7.58
N SER A 226 -8.63 -22.71 -7.86
CA SER A 226 -9.04 -21.54 -7.09
C SER A 226 -9.75 -21.96 -5.81
N LEU A 227 -9.10 -21.77 -4.66
CA LEU A 227 -9.67 -22.13 -3.36
C LEU A 227 -10.30 -20.89 -2.71
N LEU A 228 -11.62 -20.89 -2.62
CA LEU A 228 -12.44 -19.79 -2.13
C LEU A 228 -13.18 -20.16 -0.84
N ARG A 229 -13.56 -19.16 -0.05
CA ARG A 229 -14.45 -19.34 1.10
C ARG A 229 -15.93 -19.11 0.77
N SER A 230 -16.21 -18.46 -0.36
CA SER A 230 -17.55 -18.18 -0.88
C SER A 230 -17.61 -18.51 -2.36
N PRO A 231 -18.80 -18.86 -2.89
CA PRO A 231 -18.97 -19.31 -4.29
C PRO A 231 -18.53 -18.30 -5.33
N GLU A 232 -18.72 -17.02 -5.04
CA GLU A 232 -18.40 -15.94 -5.97
C GLU A 232 -17.42 -14.95 -5.34
N PRO A 233 -16.41 -14.48 -6.10
CA PRO A 233 -15.58 -13.39 -5.68
C PRO A 233 -16.40 -12.09 -5.66
N ASP A 234 -16.24 -11.29 -4.61
CA ASP A 234 -16.79 -9.95 -4.60
C ASP A 234 -16.03 -9.08 -5.61
N GLU A 235 -16.74 -8.46 -6.54
CA GLU A 235 -16.16 -7.59 -7.55
C GLU A 235 -16.36 -6.11 -7.21
N GLN A 236 -15.30 -5.33 -7.43
CA GLN A 236 -15.29 -3.90 -7.17
C GLN A 236 -14.29 -3.19 -8.10
N ASP A 237 -14.65 -2.07 -8.69
CA ASP A 237 -13.79 -1.31 -9.61
C ASP A 237 -12.54 -0.75 -8.92
N LEU A 238 -12.70 -0.18 -7.74
CA LEU A 238 -11.65 0.43 -6.93
C LEU A 238 -11.35 -0.42 -5.70
N ASN A 239 -10.18 -0.21 -5.08
CA ASN A 239 -9.82 -0.88 -3.83
C ASN A 239 -10.80 -0.58 -2.69
N THR A 240 -11.38 0.61 -2.70
CA THR A 240 -12.35 1.10 -1.70
C THR A 240 -13.52 1.72 -2.44
N PRO A 241 -14.76 1.64 -1.94
CA PRO A 241 -15.91 2.29 -2.56
C PRO A 241 -15.65 3.78 -2.81
N ARG A 242 -16.08 4.26 -3.97
CA ARG A 242 -15.79 5.60 -4.48
C ARG A 242 -16.14 6.73 -3.50
N CYS A 243 -17.26 6.62 -2.79
CA CYS A 243 -17.68 7.64 -1.83
C CYS A 243 -16.62 7.99 -0.77
N PHE A 244 -15.70 7.06 -0.46
CA PHE A 244 -14.64 7.29 0.52
C PHE A 244 -13.43 8.04 -0.02
N PHE A 245 -13.38 8.33 -1.32
CA PHE A 245 -12.39 9.24 -1.89
C PHE A 245 -12.84 10.71 -1.84
N GLU A 246 -14.08 10.96 -1.42
CA GLU A 246 -14.67 12.29 -1.31
C GLU A 246 -14.75 12.74 0.16
N ALA A 247 -14.58 14.03 0.41
CA ALA A 247 -14.59 14.60 1.76
C ALA A 247 -15.84 14.23 2.56
N LEU A 248 -17.03 14.32 1.94
CA LEU A 248 -18.30 13.97 2.60
C LEU A 248 -18.36 12.50 3.05
N GLY A 249 -17.79 11.59 2.26
CA GLY A 249 -17.74 10.18 2.63
C GLY A 249 -16.77 9.91 3.77
N ILE A 250 -15.63 10.61 3.79
CA ILE A 250 -14.67 10.54 4.90
C ILE A 250 -15.30 11.10 6.18
N ASP A 251 -15.93 12.27 6.10
CA ASP A 251 -16.58 12.90 7.24
C ASP A 251 -17.72 12.04 7.81
N ALA A 252 -18.54 11.45 6.93
CA ALA A 252 -19.57 10.50 7.34
C ALA A 252 -18.99 9.27 8.05
N TYR A 253 -17.88 8.73 7.54
CA TYR A 253 -17.19 7.62 8.17
C TYR A 253 -16.60 8.01 9.54
N GLN A 254 -15.97 9.17 9.66
CA GLN A 254 -15.42 9.68 10.90
C GLN A 254 -16.51 9.97 11.95
N GLY A 255 -17.71 10.32 11.53
CA GLY A 255 -18.88 10.52 12.38
C GLY A 255 -19.44 9.24 12.99
N LEU A 256 -19.07 8.06 12.49
CA LEU A 256 -19.48 6.77 13.06
C LEU A 256 -18.73 6.48 14.38
N PRO A 257 -19.36 5.82 15.35
CA PRO A 257 -18.67 5.23 16.51
C PRO A 257 -17.51 4.32 16.06
N LEU A 258 -16.44 4.27 16.86
CA LEU A 258 -15.22 3.51 16.53
C LEU A 258 -15.53 2.04 16.20
N GLU A 259 -16.34 1.37 17.00
CA GLU A 259 -16.74 -0.01 16.78
C GLU A 259 -17.38 -0.21 15.40
N GLN A 260 -18.28 0.71 14.99
CA GLN A 260 -18.92 0.66 13.68
C GLN A 260 -17.91 0.90 12.56
N ARG A 261 -16.95 1.82 12.74
CA ARG A 261 -15.86 2.03 11.76
C ARG A 261 -15.03 0.77 11.59
N ILE A 262 -14.65 0.11 12.68
CA ILE A 262 -13.88 -1.13 12.64
C ILE A 262 -14.66 -2.27 11.96
N ALA A 263 -15.93 -2.45 12.32
CA ALA A 263 -16.80 -3.44 11.68
C ALA A 263 -16.98 -3.14 10.18
N PHE A 264 -17.05 -1.86 9.80
CA PHE A 264 -17.14 -1.43 8.42
C PHE A 264 -15.85 -1.71 7.63
N LEU A 265 -14.66 -1.49 8.23
CA LEU A 265 -13.38 -1.86 7.64
C LEU A 265 -13.31 -3.35 7.30
N GLY A 266 -13.84 -4.21 8.15
CA GLY A 266 -13.92 -5.65 7.89
C GLY A 266 -14.68 -6.00 6.60
N ARG A 267 -15.63 -5.14 6.19
CA ARG A 267 -16.42 -5.31 4.96
C ARG A 267 -15.76 -4.69 3.73
N ILE A 268 -15.17 -3.51 3.83
CA ILE A 268 -14.60 -2.79 2.68
C ILE A 268 -13.15 -3.18 2.38
N LEU A 269 -12.38 -3.60 3.38
CA LEU A 269 -11.00 -4.08 3.20
C LEU A 269 -10.92 -5.61 2.99
N LYS A 270 -12.03 -6.26 2.66
CA LYS A 270 -11.98 -7.64 2.17
C LYS A 270 -11.37 -7.66 0.77
N GLY A 271 -10.68 -8.75 0.45
CA GLY A 271 -10.14 -8.90 -0.91
C GLY A 271 -11.28 -8.94 -1.94
N THR A 272 -11.28 -7.99 -2.85
CA THR A 272 -12.23 -7.93 -3.97
C THR A 272 -11.50 -8.09 -5.30
N ALA A 273 -12.16 -8.75 -6.26
CA ALA A 273 -11.67 -8.86 -7.63
C ALA A 273 -11.94 -7.56 -8.41
N PRO A 274 -11.07 -7.18 -9.37
CA PRO A 274 -11.37 -6.06 -10.27
C PRO A 274 -12.45 -6.46 -11.27
N GLN A 275 -13.36 -5.54 -11.59
CA GLN A 275 -14.35 -5.73 -12.67
C GLN A 275 -13.67 -5.59 -14.05
N ARG A 276 -12.85 -6.55 -14.42
CA ARG A 276 -12.11 -6.54 -15.69
C ARG A 276 -12.40 -7.77 -16.52
N ARG A 277 -12.71 -7.51 -17.77
CA ARG A 277 -12.96 -8.56 -18.77
C ARG A 277 -11.71 -9.42 -19.01
N SER A 278 -10.52 -8.81 -19.00
CA SER A 278 -9.27 -9.49 -19.34
C SER A 278 -8.93 -10.71 -18.48
N TRP A 279 -9.16 -10.68 -17.17
CA TRP A 279 -8.92 -11.86 -16.34
C TRP A 279 -10.00 -12.91 -16.48
N ARG A 280 -11.26 -12.48 -16.67
CA ARG A 280 -12.38 -13.40 -16.89
C ARG A 280 -12.18 -14.22 -18.16
N GLU A 281 -11.76 -13.61 -19.26
CA GLU A 281 -11.47 -14.31 -20.51
C GLU A 281 -10.40 -15.39 -20.34
N LYS A 282 -9.37 -15.13 -19.51
CA LYS A 282 -8.33 -16.12 -19.20
C LYS A 282 -8.89 -17.28 -18.36
N VAL A 283 -9.72 -16.99 -17.37
CA VAL A 283 -10.37 -17.99 -16.52
C VAL A 283 -11.36 -18.81 -17.36
N GLU A 284 -12.21 -18.19 -18.17
CA GLU A 284 -13.17 -18.88 -19.06
C GLU A 284 -12.45 -19.81 -20.04
N ARG A 285 -11.33 -19.35 -20.62
CA ARG A 285 -10.48 -20.21 -21.45
C ARG A 285 -9.88 -21.35 -20.63
N GLY A 286 -9.39 -21.08 -19.43
CA GLY A 286 -8.86 -22.08 -18.52
C GLY A 286 -9.89 -23.16 -18.16
N ILE A 287 -11.15 -22.79 -17.95
CA ILE A 287 -12.27 -23.72 -17.73
C ILE A 287 -12.50 -24.57 -18.98
N ALA A 288 -12.60 -23.95 -20.16
CA ALA A 288 -12.82 -24.66 -21.42
C ALA A 288 -11.70 -25.67 -21.75
N GLU A 289 -10.46 -25.37 -21.33
CA GLU A 289 -9.28 -26.22 -21.49
C GLU A 289 -9.06 -27.21 -20.33
N ALA A 290 -9.99 -27.30 -19.37
CA ALA A 290 -9.86 -28.10 -18.14
C ALA A 290 -8.56 -27.79 -17.34
N ARG A 291 -8.15 -26.51 -17.33
CA ARG A 291 -6.99 -25.99 -16.60
C ARG A 291 -7.35 -25.07 -15.43
N PHE A 292 -8.63 -24.73 -15.25
CA PHE A 292 -9.11 -23.95 -14.12
C PHE A 292 -10.30 -24.66 -13.48
N GLU A 293 -10.22 -24.87 -12.18
CA GLU A 293 -11.33 -25.37 -11.37
C GLU A 293 -11.48 -24.51 -10.11
N GLN A 294 -12.70 -24.44 -9.59
CA GLN A 294 -12.99 -23.69 -8.36
C GLN A 294 -13.46 -24.66 -7.27
N VAL A 295 -12.84 -24.55 -6.11
CA VAL A 295 -13.21 -25.31 -4.91
C VAL A 295 -13.58 -24.32 -3.81
N ILE A 296 -14.70 -24.58 -3.15
CA ILE A 296 -15.16 -23.78 -2.01
C ILE A 296 -14.83 -24.56 -0.75
N GLY A 297 -13.85 -24.05 0.01
CA GLY A 297 -13.37 -24.78 1.19
C GLY A 297 -12.16 -24.11 1.81
N GLU A 298 -11.46 -24.92 2.60
CA GLU A 298 -10.22 -24.53 3.25
C GLU A 298 -9.23 -25.70 3.34
N ILE A 299 -7.92 -25.38 3.45
CA ILE A 299 -6.88 -26.39 3.62
C ILE A 299 -6.84 -26.81 5.09
N GLU A 300 -6.99 -28.08 5.36
CA GLU A 300 -6.87 -28.67 6.70
C GLU A 300 -5.48 -29.21 6.99
N GLU A 301 -4.87 -29.85 5.98
CA GLU A 301 -3.58 -30.51 6.13
C GLU A 301 -2.69 -30.23 4.91
N VAL A 302 -1.38 -30.18 5.15
CA VAL A 302 -0.34 -30.01 4.14
C VAL A 302 0.79 -30.97 4.46
N GLY A 303 1.27 -31.68 3.46
CA GLY A 303 2.42 -32.57 3.57
C GLY A 303 3.16 -32.72 2.26
N PRO A 304 4.27 -33.48 2.25
CA PRO A 304 4.98 -33.81 1.03
C PRO A 304 4.12 -34.72 0.12
N GLY A 305 4.21 -34.51 -1.17
CA GLY A 305 3.49 -35.31 -2.18
C GLY A 305 4.32 -35.56 -3.43
N PRO A 306 3.90 -36.47 -4.31
CA PRO A 306 4.66 -36.84 -5.50
C PRO A 306 4.85 -35.69 -6.48
N ALA A 307 3.91 -34.71 -6.52
CA ALA A 307 4.04 -33.50 -7.33
C ALA A 307 4.76 -32.36 -6.61
N GLY A 308 5.14 -32.56 -5.34
CA GLY A 308 5.78 -31.60 -4.45
C GLY A 308 5.03 -31.42 -3.15
N LEU A 309 3.73 -31.12 -3.20
CA LEU A 309 2.86 -31.00 -2.04
C LEU A 309 1.65 -31.90 -2.17
N ARG A 310 1.14 -32.32 -1.04
CA ARG A 310 -0.17 -32.97 -0.91
C ARG A 310 -1.01 -32.17 0.08
N LEU A 311 -2.21 -31.80 -0.36
CA LEU A 311 -3.13 -30.98 0.42
C LEU A 311 -4.41 -31.75 0.69
N ARG A 312 -4.92 -31.65 1.92
CA ARG A 312 -6.29 -32.03 2.23
C ARG A 312 -7.14 -30.77 2.29
N ILE A 313 -8.20 -30.75 1.49
CA ILE A 313 -9.14 -29.65 1.42
C ILE A 313 -10.48 -30.12 1.96
N ALA A 314 -10.98 -29.46 3.00
CA ALA A 314 -12.36 -29.62 3.45
C ALA A 314 -13.26 -28.75 2.56
N SER A 315 -14.12 -29.40 1.79
CA SER A 315 -15.11 -28.71 0.99
C SER A 315 -16.27 -28.21 1.86
N ARG A 316 -16.70 -26.97 1.62
CA ARG A 316 -17.91 -26.40 2.25
C ARG A 316 -19.13 -26.56 1.35
N HIS A 317 -18.92 -26.73 0.04
CA HIS A 317 -19.96 -26.91 -0.97
C HIS A 317 -19.49 -27.89 -2.04
N GLY A 318 -20.31 -28.88 -2.34
CA GLY A 318 -19.98 -29.92 -3.30
C GLY A 318 -19.22 -31.11 -2.69
N PRO A 319 -18.76 -32.04 -3.54
CA PRO A 319 -18.00 -33.20 -3.10
C PRO A 319 -16.66 -32.78 -2.48
N ASP A 320 -16.25 -33.49 -1.44
CA ASP A 320 -14.92 -33.32 -0.84
C ASP A 320 -13.86 -33.80 -1.86
N PRO A 321 -12.93 -32.92 -2.30
CA PRO A 321 -11.87 -33.33 -3.22
C PRO A 321 -10.83 -34.26 -2.56
N GLY A 322 -10.89 -34.44 -1.25
CA GLY A 322 -9.98 -35.26 -0.47
C GLY A 322 -8.53 -34.76 -0.54
N TRP A 323 -7.61 -35.69 -0.76
CA TRP A 323 -6.19 -35.36 -0.94
C TRP A 323 -5.88 -34.97 -2.38
N LEU A 324 -5.23 -33.81 -2.55
CA LEU A 324 -4.79 -33.28 -3.84
C LEU A 324 -3.28 -33.20 -3.90
N ASP A 325 -2.68 -33.81 -4.93
CA ASP A 325 -1.28 -33.63 -5.24
C ASP A 325 -1.11 -32.37 -6.12
N VAL A 326 -0.26 -31.42 -5.68
CA VAL A 326 -0.05 -30.14 -6.33
C VAL A 326 1.43 -29.75 -6.37
N THR A 327 1.80 -28.94 -7.35
CA THR A 327 3.16 -28.42 -7.50
C THR A 327 3.47 -27.35 -6.45
N GLY A 328 2.46 -26.57 -6.06
CA GLY A 328 2.61 -25.50 -5.06
C GLY A 328 1.29 -24.85 -4.67
N VAL A 329 1.37 -24.04 -3.63
CA VAL A 329 0.26 -23.23 -3.10
C VAL A 329 0.64 -21.75 -3.13
N VAL A 330 -0.27 -20.91 -3.62
CA VAL A 330 -0.13 -19.46 -3.62
C VAL A 330 -1.20 -18.85 -2.72
N ALA A 331 -0.78 -18.23 -1.63
CA ALA A 331 -1.68 -17.55 -0.69
C ALA A 331 -1.96 -16.13 -1.17
N GLY A 332 -3.15 -15.86 -1.70
CA GLY A 332 -3.64 -14.51 -2.03
C GLY A 332 -4.33 -13.84 -0.84
N THR A 333 -3.81 -14.03 0.36
CA THR A 333 -4.44 -13.61 1.63
C THR A 333 -3.98 -12.22 2.12
N GLY A 334 -3.14 -11.55 1.34
CA GLY A 334 -2.69 -10.18 1.61
C GLY A 334 -1.76 -10.06 2.81
N PHE A 335 -1.98 -9.03 3.63
CA PHE A 335 -1.14 -8.68 4.78
C PHE A 335 -1.87 -8.91 6.09
N VAL A 336 -1.12 -9.08 7.17
CA VAL A 336 -1.68 -9.12 8.52
C VAL A 336 -2.30 -7.76 8.83
N LYS A 337 -3.56 -7.77 9.26
CA LYS A 337 -4.35 -6.53 9.47
C LYS A 337 -3.98 -5.80 10.76
N SER A 338 -3.45 -6.49 11.76
CA SER A 338 -3.06 -5.88 13.02
C SER A 338 -1.81 -5.02 12.86
N THR A 339 -1.90 -3.75 13.24
CA THR A 339 -0.78 -2.81 13.21
C THR A 339 0.25 -3.08 14.32
N LEU A 340 -0.12 -3.87 15.34
CA LEU A 340 0.76 -4.29 16.42
C LEU A 340 1.84 -5.28 15.98
N THR A 341 1.75 -5.82 14.77
CA THR A 341 2.82 -6.61 14.16
C THR A 341 4.03 -5.76 13.76
N LEU A 342 3.87 -4.44 13.72
CA LEU A 342 4.96 -3.50 13.50
C LEU A 342 5.64 -3.18 14.85
N PRO A 343 6.94 -3.52 15.03
CA PRO A 343 7.60 -3.43 16.34
C PRO A 343 7.56 -2.03 16.96
N LEU A 344 7.76 -0.98 16.14
CA LEU A 344 7.70 0.40 16.62
C LEU A 344 6.30 0.77 17.15
N VAL A 345 5.24 0.38 16.45
CA VAL A 345 3.85 0.65 16.87
C VAL A 345 3.54 -0.06 18.17
N ARG A 346 3.92 -1.34 18.29
CA ARG A 346 3.72 -2.12 19.51
C ARG A 346 4.43 -1.47 20.71
N ARG A 347 5.69 -1.06 20.55
CA ARG A 347 6.44 -0.37 21.61
C ARG A 347 5.78 0.94 22.04
N LEU A 348 5.26 1.73 21.08
CA LEU A 348 4.51 2.96 21.39
C LEU A 348 3.26 2.67 22.19
N VAL A 349 2.47 1.66 21.79
CA VAL A 349 1.27 1.24 22.50
C VAL A 349 1.60 0.82 23.95
N GLU A 350 2.63 0.00 24.13
CA GLU A 350 3.04 -0.49 25.44
C GLU A 350 3.55 0.64 26.37
N HIS A 351 4.37 1.54 25.82
CA HIS A 351 4.99 2.62 26.60
C HIS A 351 3.99 3.73 26.97
N TYR A 352 3.25 4.21 25.96
CA TYR A 352 2.32 5.33 26.14
C TYR A 352 0.91 4.88 26.55
N LYS A 353 0.67 3.58 26.72
CA LYS A 353 -0.64 2.99 27.05
C LYS A 353 -1.74 3.43 26.09
N LEU A 354 -1.40 3.43 24.79
CA LEU A 354 -2.34 3.85 23.76
C LEU A 354 -3.51 2.87 23.66
N ALA A 355 -4.71 3.39 23.46
CA ALA A 355 -5.88 2.57 23.22
C ALA A 355 -5.77 1.80 21.89
N VAL A 356 -6.19 0.55 21.90
CA VAL A 356 -6.16 -0.36 20.73
C VAL A 356 -7.52 -1.01 20.57
N GLU A 357 -8.03 -1.02 19.34
CA GLU A 357 -9.27 -1.70 18.96
C GLU A 357 -9.02 -2.60 17.74
N ASP A 358 -9.39 -3.86 17.81
CA ASP A 358 -9.16 -4.89 16.77
C ASP A 358 -7.71 -4.86 16.20
N GLY A 359 -6.71 -4.77 17.11
CA GLY A 359 -5.29 -4.72 16.72
C GLY A 359 -4.84 -3.43 16.03
N ARG A 360 -5.61 -2.35 16.10
CA ARG A 360 -5.30 -1.02 15.55
C ARG A 360 -5.23 0.00 16.65
N VAL A 361 -4.28 0.92 16.56
CA VAL A 361 -4.21 2.09 17.45
C VAL A 361 -5.43 2.97 17.20
N VAL A 362 -6.09 3.40 18.25
CA VAL A 362 -7.17 4.38 18.17
C VAL A 362 -6.55 5.75 17.92
N LEU A 363 -6.93 6.37 16.82
CA LEU A 363 -6.42 7.67 16.39
C LEU A 363 -7.50 8.75 16.45
N GLU A 364 -7.07 9.99 16.56
CA GLU A 364 -7.92 11.16 16.38
C GLU A 364 -8.33 11.33 14.89
N THR A 365 -9.34 12.14 14.62
CA THR A 365 -9.87 12.35 13.26
C THR A 365 -8.86 12.96 12.28
N ASN A 366 -7.82 13.63 12.78
CA ASN A 366 -6.69 14.14 11.99
C ASN A 366 -5.56 13.11 11.81
N CYS A 367 -5.77 11.84 12.19
CA CYS A 367 -4.80 10.76 12.24
C CYS A 367 -3.70 10.93 13.30
N GLY A 368 -3.88 11.85 14.24
CA GLY A 368 -3.00 12.07 15.37
C GLY A 368 -3.08 10.95 16.41
N VAL A 369 -1.95 10.68 17.08
CA VAL A 369 -1.89 9.74 18.20
C VAL A 369 -2.33 10.44 19.48
N PRO A 370 -3.42 10.01 20.13
CA PRO A 370 -3.92 10.67 21.34
C PRO A 370 -2.84 10.85 22.41
N GLY A 371 -2.78 12.06 22.99
CA GLY A 371 -1.77 12.44 23.98
C GLY A 371 -0.36 12.73 23.44
N LEU A 372 -0.08 12.37 22.20
CA LEU A 372 1.19 12.64 21.52
C LEU A 372 1.05 13.58 20.32
N ASP A 373 -0.17 13.83 19.85
CA ASP A 373 -0.47 14.80 18.80
C ASP A 373 -0.98 16.09 19.43
N LEU A 374 -0.08 17.04 19.70
CA LEU A 374 -0.38 18.35 20.28
C LEU A 374 -0.01 19.47 19.31
N ALA A 375 -0.54 20.67 19.55
CA ALA A 375 -0.32 21.80 18.66
C ALA A 375 1.17 22.13 18.43
N GLU A 376 1.99 21.99 19.49
CA GLU A 376 3.42 22.32 19.42
C GLU A 376 4.29 21.18 18.89
N SER A 377 3.89 19.91 19.11
CA SER A 377 4.64 18.74 18.63
C SER A 377 3.68 17.61 18.29
N ARG A 378 3.73 17.12 17.07
CA ARG A 378 2.73 16.22 16.51
C ARG A 378 3.29 14.83 16.24
N LEU A 379 2.56 13.82 16.66
CA LEU A 379 2.76 12.44 16.19
C LEU A 379 1.50 11.98 15.48
N ALA A 380 1.62 11.65 14.22
CA ALA A 380 0.51 11.15 13.42
C ALA A 380 0.88 9.85 12.69
N MET A 381 -0.13 9.10 12.26
CA MET A 381 0.01 7.85 11.52
C MET A 381 -0.68 7.96 10.16
N MET A 382 -0.15 7.25 9.15
CA MET A 382 -0.74 7.20 7.81
C MET A 382 -0.71 5.79 7.22
N GLY A 383 -1.33 5.63 6.06
CA GLY A 383 -1.41 4.34 5.40
C GLY A 383 -2.39 3.41 6.13
N LEU A 384 -2.04 2.14 6.18
CA LEU A 384 -2.84 1.12 6.88
C LEU A 384 -3.05 1.47 8.37
N LEU A 385 -2.10 2.17 8.99
CA LEU A 385 -2.21 2.60 10.39
C LEU A 385 -3.39 3.55 10.63
N ALA A 386 -3.80 4.32 9.62
CA ALA A 386 -4.86 5.32 9.72
C ALA A 386 -6.22 4.86 9.18
N ASN A 387 -6.38 3.60 8.76
CA ASN A 387 -7.61 3.14 8.11
C ASN A 387 -8.85 3.23 9.01
N SER A 388 -8.70 3.16 10.34
CA SER A 388 -9.81 3.39 11.28
C SER A 388 -10.33 4.83 11.28
N VAL A 389 -9.62 5.76 10.64
CA VAL A 389 -9.99 7.18 10.52
C VAL A 389 -10.20 7.57 9.06
N VAL A 390 -9.37 7.07 8.16
CA VAL A 390 -9.43 7.31 6.71
C VAL A 390 -9.60 5.95 6.02
N PRO A 391 -10.81 5.56 5.59
CA PRO A 391 -11.11 4.20 5.15
C PRO A 391 -10.34 3.74 3.92
N HIS A 392 -9.82 4.68 3.12
CA HIS A 392 -8.93 4.44 1.98
C HIS A 392 -7.47 4.84 2.26
N GLY A 393 -7.07 4.89 3.54
CA GLY A 393 -5.77 5.39 4.00
C GLY A 393 -4.55 4.70 3.36
N ASP A 394 -4.68 3.46 2.92
CA ASP A 394 -3.65 2.67 2.24
C ASP A 394 -3.60 2.86 0.72
N THR A 395 -4.47 3.69 0.15
CA THR A 395 -4.41 4.10 -1.26
C THR A 395 -3.56 5.36 -1.45
N ILE A 396 -3.08 5.63 -2.68
CA ILE A 396 -2.32 6.86 -2.97
C ILE A 396 -3.14 8.11 -2.62
N ALA A 397 -4.43 8.13 -2.94
CA ALA A 397 -5.32 9.24 -2.59
C ALA A 397 -5.47 9.42 -1.07
N GLY A 398 -5.62 8.32 -0.33
CA GLY A 398 -5.68 8.36 1.14
C GLY A 398 -4.38 8.80 1.78
N LEU A 399 -3.24 8.31 1.31
CA LEU A 399 -1.93 8.79 1.74
C LEU A 399 -1.77 10.30 1.48
N LYS A 400 -2.21 10.78 0.32
CA LYS A 400 -2.18 12.21 -0.05
C LYS A 400 -3.10 13.05 0.85
N TYR A 401 -4.30 12.55 1.15
CA TYR A 401 -5.22 13.21 2.08
C TYR A 401 -4.61 13.38 3.47
N VAL A 402 -4.03 12.31 4.04
CA VAL A 402 -3.39 12.36 5.36
C VAL A 402 -2.15 13.27 5.34
N ALA A 403 -1.30 13.15 4.31
CA ALA A 403 -0.12 13.98 4.17
C ALA A 403 -0.46 15.48 4.15
N ARG A 404 -1.51 15.88 3.41
CA ARG A 404 -1.95 17.28 3.34
C ARG A 404 -2.45 17.81 4.68
N ARG A 405 -3.26 17.02 5.39
CA ARG A 405 -3.75 17.43 6.73
C ARG A 405 -2.59 17.61 7.70
N PHE A 406 -1.73 16.60 7.81
CA PHE A 406 -0.57 16.65 8.68
C PHE A 406 0.34 17.85 8.39
N VAL A 407 0.72 18.02 7.13
CA VAL A 407 1.62 19.12 6.72
C VAL A 407 0.96 20.50 6.91
N ALA A 408 -0.35 20.64 6.67
CA ALA A 408 -1.07 21.87 6.93
C ALA A 408 -1.08 22.23 8.44
N ASP A 409 -1.22 21.21 9.30
CA ASP A 409 -1.16 21.38 10.74
C ASP A 409 0.26 21.77 11.19
N CYS A 410 1.29 21.10 10.66
CA CYS A 410 2.68 21.49 10.90
C CYS A 410 2.97 22.94 10.46
N ALA A 411 2.52 23.33 9.26
CA ALA A 411 2.71 24.68 8.75
C ALA A 411 2.04 25.74 9.63
N ARG A 412 0.88 25.45 10.19
CA ARG A 412 0.19 26.32 11.15
C ARG A 412 0.96 26.42 12.47
N SER A 413 1.43 25.29 13.00
CA SER A 413 2.26 25.26 14.23
C SER A 413 3.53 26.07 14.07
N GLU A 414 4.19 25.95 12.92
CA GLU A 414 5.42 26.67 12.59
C GLU A 414 5.18 28.12 12.14
N ARG A 415 3.92 28.57 12.06
CA ARG A 415 3.55 29.86 11.48
C ARG A 415 4.19 30.09 10.11
N LEU A 416 4.31 29.03 9.34
CA LEU A 416 4.98 29.06 8.05
C LEU A 416 4.21 29.95 7.07
N ARG A 417 4.93 30.89 6.47
CA ARG A 417 4.36 31.73 5.40
C ARG A 417 4.33 30.91 4.10
N LEU A 418 3.12 30.60 3.62
CA LEU A 418 2.94 29.86 2.39
C LEU A 418 3.57 30.61 1.20
N PRO A 419 4.24 29.92 0.26
CA PRO A 419 4.67 30.51 -0.99
C PRO A 419 3.47 31.09 -1.75
N SER A 420 3.70 32.17 -2.51
CA SER A 420 2.64 32.78 -3.32
C SER A 420 2.03 31.80 -4.31
N LEU A 421 0.78 32.03 -4.70
CA LEU A 421 0.08 31.15 -5.66
C LEU A 421 0.87 30.97 -6.99
N PRO A 422 1.46 32.02 -7.59
CA PRO A 422 2.29 31.86 -8.79
C PRO A 422 3.48 30.90 -8.59
N VAL A 423 4.18 30.98 -7.45
CA VAL A 423 5.30 30.09 -7.13
C VAL A 423 4.84 28.64 -7.02
N ARG A 424 3.76 28.38 -6.29
CA ARG A 424 3.19 27.03 -6.16
C ARG A 424 2.69 26.49 -7.52
N LEU A 425 2.05 27.33 -8.32
CA LEU A 425 1.61 26.96 -9.67
C LEU A 425 2.79 26.65 -10.58
N ALA A 426 3.85 27.46 -10.56
CA ALA A 426 5.06 27.21 -11.34
C ALA A 426 5.72 25.87 -10.96
N MET A 427 5.81 25.55 -9.67
CA MET A 427 6.31 24.28 -9.18
C MET A 427 5.44 23.12 -9.68
N GLN A 428 4.13 23.22 -9.56
CA GLN A 428 3.19 22.20 -10.01
C GLN A 428 3.28 21.94 -11.52
N LEU A 429 3.32 23.00 -12.33
CA LEU A 429 3.45 22.89 -13.78
C LEU A 429 4.80 22.32 -14.20
N SER A 430 5.88 22.68 -13.48
CA SER A 430 7.20 22.11 -13.73
C SER A 430 7.21 20.59 -13.51
N LEU A 431 6.67 20.12 -12.38
CA LEU A 431 6.56 18.70 -12.05
C LEU A 431 5.68 17.97 -13.08
N ALA A 432 4.51 18.52 -13.41
CA ALA A 432 3.61 17.97 -14.42
C ALA A 432 4.27 17.85 -15.81
N GLY A 433 5.02 18.89 -16.22
CA GLY A 433 5.77 18.88 -17.49
C GLY A 433 6.91 17.86 -17.50
N GLN A 434 7.62 17.68 -16.40
CA GLN A 434 8.66 16.65 -16.25
C GLN A 434 8.02 15.26 -16.32
N THR A 435 6.93 15.03 -15.59
CA THR A 435 6.16 13.77 -15.60
C THR A 435 5.69 13.44 -17.02
N ALA A 436 5.03 14.38 -17.70
CA ALA A 436 4.54 14.15 -19.06
C ALA A 436 5.68 13.82 -20.06
N ARG A 437 6.87 14.43 -19.91
CA ARG A 437 8.05 14.06 -20.70
C ARG A 437 8.56 12.67 -20.39
N ALA A 438 8.57 12.27 -19.13
CA ALA A 438 9.00 10.95 -18.71
C ALA A 438 8.04 9.86 -19.20
N LEU A 439 6.72 10.09 -19.07
CA LEU A 439 5.68 9.17 -19.56
C LEU A 439 5.75 8.92 -21.07
N ARG A 440 6.09 9.94 -21.87
CA ARG A 440 6.29 9.76 -23.34
C ARG A 440 7.38 8.77 -23.71
N ARG A 441 8.36 8.57 -22.83
CA ARG A 441 9.48 7.65 -23.05
C ARG A 441 9.15 6.21 -22.68
N LEU A 442 8.07 6.00 -21.94
CA LEU A 442 7.54 4.67 -21.73
C LEU A 442 6.94 4.22 -23.07
N GLN A 443 7.36 3.05 -23.55
CA GLN A 443 6.63 2.40 -24.62
C GLN A 443 5.20 2.20 -24.12
N PRO A 444 4.17 2.50 -24.94
CA PRO A 444 2.81 2.18 -24.52
C PRO A 444 2.79 0.69 -24.22
N ALA A 445 2.53 0.32 -22.96
CA ALA A 445 2.15 -1.03 -22.64
C ALA A 445 0.99 -1.33 -23.60
N GLU A 446 1.12 -2.38 -24.42
CA GLU A 446 0.02 -2.83 -25.28
C GLU A 446 -1.21 -2.82 -24.38
N GLN A 447 -2.08 -1.85 -24.64
CA GLN A 447 -3.28 -1.63 -23.85
C GLN A 447 -4.11 -2.88 -24.10
N LEU A 448 -3.97 -3.86 -23.22
CA LEU A 448 -4.89 -4.97 -23.10
C LEU A 448 -6.27 -4.34 -22.94
N SER A 449 -6.94 -4.28 -24.06
CA SER A 449 -8.28 -3.76 -24.32
C SER A 449 -9.36 -4.47 -23.49
#